data_199613c60008afa71044909ee3a31488
#
_entry.id   199613c60008afa71044909ee3a31488
#
_cell.length_a   1.000
_cell.length_b   1.000
_cell.length_c   1.000
_cell.angle_alpha   90.00
_cell.angle_beta   90.00
_cell.angle_gamma   90.00
#
_symmetry.space_group_name_H-M   'P 1'
#
loop_
_entity.id
_entity.type
_entity.pdbx_description
1 polymer ?
#
loop_
_entity_poly.entity_id
_entity_poly.type
_entity_poly.pdbx_seq_one_letter_code
_entity_poly.pdbx_strand_id
1 'polypeptide(L)'
;MSFRLLLPVVAVVAIAACARKSAEVVSIPTVAITRGNIAVRVQATGTVEPIDPVDIKSKAGGMIIQMPVEVGSVVKQGQLLAQVDPRDVRNQYDQAVADDVVSAASLTSVVREQARKDSLFAQHVITASEHDSTKSTLAAARADMISKRASLDLARQKLEDATVRAPISGTIVSRPITQGQIITSATSANGGTALMTVADLGRVRMRVTIDEVEMGNIRVGERASVSVDAFRERTFEGVIEKIEPQAVVTQGVTFFPVMVSIGNKDGLLMPGMNGEVTIHAADLTNVVQIPIDAIRTTSELAPVARMFAVSVDSLISQLRKDLVPTDGGTTGIPARYVVVALPDGSYEMRLVKTGPTDLRVAEVLDGVKEGDQVVLLGAIMTGRPAVPPKLQVEASLRRGATPAQSVQAVEPVSPSAGRGTTTKPTTTPRGNKAPQAQTP
;
A
#
# COMPACT_ATOMS: atom_id res chain seq x y z
N MET A 1 -33.96 -43.82 85.59
CA MET A 1 -34.73 -43.07 84.63
C MET A 1 -33.96 -41.81 84.26
N SER A 2 -32.81 -41.86 83.51
CA SER A 2 -32.08 -40.63 83.14
C SER A 2 -31.24 -40.79 81.91
N PHE A 3 -31.55 -41.75 81.01
CA PHE A 3 -30.70 -42.01 79.83
C PHE A 3 -31.34 -41.64 78.47
N ARG A 4 -32.56 -41.09 78.46
CA ARG A 4 -33.31 -40.81 77.20
C ARG A 4 -33.27 -39.36 76.73
N LEU A 5 -32.68 -38.44 77.51
CA LEU A 5 -32.66 -37.01 77.10
C LEU A 5 -31.35 -36.51 76.46
N LEU A 6 -30.28 -37.32 76.45
CA LEU A 6 -28.97 -36.94 75.86
C LEU A 6 -28.81 -37.23 74.37
N LEU A 7 -29.66 -38.08 73.79
CA LEU A 7 -29.55 -38.46 72.41
C LEU A 7 -29.92 -37.35 71.40
N PRO A 8 -30.95 -36.50 71.61
CA PRO A 8 -31.32 -35.46 70.66
C PRO A 8 -30.33 -34.26 70.61
N VAL A 9 -29.62 -33.98 71.73
CA VAL A 9 -28.66 -32.85 71.79
C VAL A 9 -27.39 -33.17 71.05
N VAL A 10 -26.89 -34.40 71.04
CA VAL A 10 -25.73 -34.83 70.26
C VAL A 10 -26.02 -34.85 68.75
N ALA A 11 -27.24 -35.23 68.39
CA ALA A 11 -27.65 -35.20 66.98
C ALA A 11 -27.76 -33.79 66.40
N VAL A 12 -28.18 -32.78 67.18
CA VAL A 12 -28.24 -31.37 66.67
C VAL A 12 -26.86 -30.75 66.59
N VAL A 13 -25.92 -31.09 67.45
CA VAL A 13 -24.52 -30.59 67.36
C VAL A 13 -23.76 -31.25 66.18
N ALA A 14 -24.05 -32.51 65.90
CA ALA A 14 -23.42 -33.18 64.69
C ALA A 14 -23.95 -32.64 63.37
N ILE A 15 -25.21 -32.20 63.29
CA ILE A 15 -25.79 -31.59 62.09
C ILE A 15 -25.25 -30.15 61.88
N ALA A 16 -24.97 -29.41 62.95
CA ALA A 16 -24.37 -28.08 62.87
C ALA A 16 -22.87 -28.10 62.42
N ALA A 17 -22.15 -29.21 62.68
CA ALA A 17 -20.76 -29.36 62.25
C ALA A 17 -20.58 -29.70 60.76
N CYS A 18 -21.58 -30.29 60.11
CA CYS A 18 -21.53 -30.61 58.65
C CYS A 18 -21.95 -29.44 57.76
N ALA A 19 -22.41 -28.32 58.29
CA ALA A 19 -22.86 -27.16 57.46
C ALA A 19 -21.77 -26.10 57.22
N ARG A 20 -20.49 -26.35 57.60
CA ARG A 20 -19.40 -25.54 57.03
C ARG A 20 -19.09 -26.00 55.62
N LYS A 21 -19.91 -25.59 54.64
CA LYS A 21 -19.50 -25.52 53.27
C LYS A 21 -18.22 -24.67 53.22
N SER A 22 -17.07 -25.33 52.99
CA SER A 22 -15.86 -24.64 52.61
C SER A 22 -16.22 -23.72 51.44
N ALA A 23 -16.12 -22.43 51.65
CA ALA A 23 -16.25 -21.48 50.56
C ALA A 23 -15.16 -21.90 49.56
N GLU A 24 -15.59 -22.38 48.38
CA GLU A 24 -14.72 -22.71 47.27
C GLU A 24 -14.03 -21.41 46.90
N VAL A 25 -12.76 -21.28 47.28
CA VAL A 25 -11.93 -20.13 46.91
C VAL A 25 -11.73 -20.25 45.42
N VAL A 26 -12.55 -19.55 44.67
CA VAL A 26 -12.33 -19.41 43.21
C VAL A 26 -10.98 -18.74 43.06
N SER A 27 -9.97 -19.55 42.75
CA SER A 27 -8.64 -19.03 42.44
C SER A 27 -8.72 -18.26 41.12
N ILE A 28 -8.42 -16.98 41.17
CA ILE A 28 -8.35 -16.13 39.99
C ILE A 28 -7.12 -16.60 39.16
N PRO A 29 -7.28 -17.03 37.92
CA PRO A 29 -6.16 -17.51 37.12
C PRO A 29 -5.18 -16.35 36.84
N THR A 30 -3.93 -16.56 37.24
CA THR A 30 -2.82 -15.62 37.00
C THR A 30 -1.77 -16.29 36.12
N VAL A 31 -1.09 -15.48 35.31
CA VAL A 31 0.04 -15.91 34.46
C VAL A 31 1.22 -15.00 34.75
N ALA A 32 2.40 -15.61 34.89
CA ALA A 32 3.63 -14.87 35.07
C ALA A 32 4.05 -14.21 33.74
N ILE A 33 4.45 -12.97 33.82
CA ILE A 33 5.06 -12.27 32.70
C ILE A 33 6.44 -12.85 32.45
N THR A 34 6.68 -13.27 31.20
CA THR A 34 7.94 -13.87 30.77
C THR A 34 8.53 -13.13 29.58
N ARG A 35 9.79 -13.38 29.29
CA ARG A 35 10.38 -12.96 28.02
C ARG A 35 10.19 -14.03 26.98
N GLY A 36 9.96 -13.60 25.76
CA GLY A 36 9.79 -14.48 24.62
C GLY A 36 9.97 -13.77 23.31
N ASN A 37 9.68 -14.47 22.23
CA ASN A 37 9.76 -13.93 20.89
C ASN A 37 8.35 -13.65 20.38
N ILE A 38 8.17 -12.49 19.78
CA ILE A 38 6.90 -12.07 19.16
C ILE A 38 7.15 -11.93 17.68
N ALA A 39 6.38 -12.66 16.87
CA ALA A 39 6.46 -12.61 15.42
C ALA A 39 5.15 -12.06 14.87
N VAL A 40 5.19 -10.81 14.45
CA VAL A 40 4.02 -10.16 13.82
C VAL A 40 3.97 -10.59 12.35
N ARG A 41 2.91 -11.25 11.99
CA ARG A 41 2.65 -11.77 10.64
C ARG A 41 1.36 -11.15 10.12
N VAL A 42 1.43 -10.56 8.93
CA VAL A 42 0.24 -10.07 8.22
C VAL A 42 -0.03 -11.01 7.05
N GLN A 43 -1.24 -11.54 6.99
CA GLN A 43 -1.68 -12.45 5.93
C GLN A 43 -2.60 -11.71 4.97
N ALA A 44 -2.34 -11.86 3.68
CA ALA A 44 -3.13 -11.23 2.63
C ALA A 44 -3.23 -12.15 1.42
N THR A 45 -4.36 -12.09 0.73
CA THR A 45 -4.57 -12.81 -0.53
C THR A 45 -4.35 -11.90 -1.72
N GLY A 46 -3.94 -12.49 -2.83
CA GLY A 46 -3.70 -11.73 -4.05
C GLY A 46 -3.52 -12.59 -5.28
N THR A 47 -3.14 -11.94 -6.37
CA THR A 47 -2.93 -12.57 -7.68
C THR A 47 -1.53 -12.28 -8.19
N VAL A 48 -0.96 -13.26 -8.89
CA VAL A 48 0.34 -13.12 -9.56
C VAL A 48 0.15 -12.30 -10.84
N GLU A 49 0.96 -11.26 -10.99
CA GLU A 49 1.00 -10.39 -12.17
C GLU A 49 2.42 -10.30 -12.71
N PRO A 50 2.59 -10.11 -14.03
CA PRO A 50 3.91 -9.76 -14.58
C PRO A 50 4.31 -8.36 -14.11
N ILE A 51 5.62 -8.08 -14.02
CA ILE A 51 6.12 -6.78 -13.54
C ILE A 51 5.78 -5.69 -14.54
N ASP A 52 6.16 -5.87 -15.81
CA ASP A 52 5.99 -4.89 -16.87
C ASP A 52 5.39 -5.55 -18.13
N PRO A 53 4.07 -5.75 -18.19
CA PRO A 53 3.42 -6.24 -19.41
C PRO A 53 3.43 -5.15 -20.47
N VAL A 54 3.86 -5.49 -21.68
CA VAL A 54 3.88 -4.59 -22.84
C VAL A 54 2.85 -5.04 -23.86
N ASP A 55 1.85 -4.20 -24.09
CA ASP A 55 0.86 -4.42 -25.15
C ASP A 55 1.43 -4.04 -26.49
N ILE A 56 1.56 -5.02 -27.37
CA ILE A 56 2.04 -4.84 -28.74
C ILE A 56 0.89 -4.42 -29.63
N LYS A 57 1.01 -3.25 -30.23
CA LYS A 57 0.07 -2.72 -31.21
C LYS A 57 0.80 -2.46 -32.54
N SER A 58 0.12 -2.62 -33.66
CA SER A 58 0.67 -2.26 -34.97
C SER A 58 0.45 -0.78 -35.25
N LYS A 59 1.46 -0.11 -35.78
CA LYS A 59 1.33 1.23 -36.35
C LYS A 59 0.69 1.21 -37.76
N ALA A 60 0.77 0.09 -38.48
CA ALA A 60 0.06 -0.11 -39.73
C ALA A 60 -1.31 -0.75 -39.48
N GLY A 61 -2.34 -0.29 -40.19
CA GLY A 61 -3.64 -0.96 -40.25
C GLY A 61 -3.73 -1.87 -41.45
N GLY A 62 -4.53 -2.92 -41.40
CA GLY A 62 -4.71 -3.88 -42.47
C GLY A 62 -4.99 -5.30 -41.98
N MET A 63 -4.99 -6.27 -42.90
CA MET A 63 -5.17 -7.67 -42.59
C MET A 63 -3.84 -8.30 -42.13
N ILE A 64 -3.89 -9.12 -41.09
CA ILE A 64 -2.72 -9.89 -40.64
C ILE A 64 -2.54 -11.10 -41.54
N ILE A 65 -1.46 -11.12 -42.30
CA ILE A 65 -1.13 -12.20 -43.25
C ILE A 65 -0.31 -13.32 -42.58
N GLN A 66 0.50 -12.97 -41.58
CA GLN A 66 1.35 -13.94 -40.88
C GLN A 66 1.49 -13.60 -39.40
N MET A 67 1.45 -14.63 -38.56
CA MET A 67 1.65 -14.51 -37.09
C MET A 67 2.32 -15.81 -36.60
N PRO A 68 3.67 -15.89 -36.62
CA PRO A 68 4.41 -17.13 -36.36
C PRO A 68 4.60 -17.43 -34.87
N VAL A 69 3.82 -16.80 -33.99
CA VAL A 69 3.96 -16.88 -32.53
C VAL A 69 2.61 -17.19 -31.87
N GLU A 70 2.67 -17.93 -30.75
CA GLU A 70 1.50 -18.35 -29.99
C GLU A 70 1.62 -17.91 -28.52
N VAL A 71 0.52 -17.99 -27.77
CA VAL A 71 0.52 -17.76 -26.33
C VAL A 71 1.46 -18.78 -25.66
N GLY A 72 2.30 -18.32 -24.74
CA GLY A 72 3.34 -19.15 -24.10
C GLY A 72 4.67 -19.19 -24.85
N SER A 73 4.75 -18.70 -26.11
CA SER A 73 6.02 -18.63 -26.86
C SER A 73 6.97 -17.61 -26.24
N VAL A 74 8.24 -18.01 -26.09
CA VAL A 74 9.32 -17.11 -25.67
C VAL A 74 9.86 -16.40 -26.90
N VAL A 75 9.90 -15.07 -26.87
CA VAL A 75 10.35 -14.21 -27.95
C VAL A 75 11.54 -13.35 -27.52
N LYS A 76 12.42 -13.05 -28.49
CA LYS A 76 13.57 -12.16 -28.31
C LYS A 76 13.25 -10.77 -28.85
N GLN A 77 13.87 -9.74 -28.28
CA GLN A 77 13.79 -8.39 -28.83
C GLN A 77 14.14 -8.37 -30.33
N GLY A 78 13.30 -7.69 -31.14
CA GLY A 78 13.45 -7.60 -32.62
C GLY A 78 12.87 -8.79 -33.40
N GLN A 79 12.43 -9.88 -32.72
CA GLN A 79 11.81 -11.04 -33.39
C GLN A 79 10.49 -10.64 -34.04
N LEU A 80 10.20 -11.24 -35.20
CA LEU A 80 8.94 -11.05 -35.94
C LEU A 80 7.78 -11.66 -35.11
N LEU A 81 6.77 -10.83 -34.85
CA LEU A 81 5.55 -11.22 -34.14
C LEU A 81 4.34 -11.34 -35.06
N ALA A 82 4.17 -10.34 -35.94
CA ALA A 82 3.08 -10.33 -36.91
C ALA A 82 3.48 -9.55 -38.15
N GLN A 83 2.91 -9.92 -39.29
CA GLN A 83 3.04 -9.22 -40.57
C GLN A 83 1.65 -8.75 -40.99
N VAL A 84 1.47 -7.45 -41.10
CA VAL A 84 0.30 -6.83 -41.74
C VAL A 84 0.51 -6.85 -43.25
N ASP A 85 -0.56 -6.96 -44.03
CA ASP A 85 -0.48 -6.96 -45.51
C ASP A 85 0.25 -5.70 -46.01
N PRO A 86 1.45 -5.85 -46.62
CA PRO A 86 2.27 -4.72 -46.99
C PRO A 86 1.97 -4.19 -48.40
N ARG A 87 1.02 -4.78 -49.15
CA ARG A 87 0.83 -4.48 -50.60
C ARG A 87 0.62 -2.98 -50.87
N ASP A 88 -0.29 -2.36 -50.13
CA ASP A 88 -0.61 -0.95 -50.35
C ASP A 88 0.54 -0.02 -49.94
N VAL A 89 1.18 -0.27 -48.82
CA VAL A 89 2.33 0.53 -48.36
C VAL A 89 3.56 0.27 -49.20
N ARG A 90 3.70 -0.95 -49.76
CA ARG A 90 4.77 -1.27 -50.72
C ARG A 90 4.64 -0.47 -52.03
N ASN A 91 3.42 -0.42 -52.60
CA ASN A 91 3.14 0.38 -53.78
C ASN A 91 3.42 1.87 -53.51
N GLN A 92 3.06 2.40 -52.34
CA GLN A 92 3.38 3.78 -51.97
C GLN A 92 4.90 4.02 -51.86
N TYR A 93 5.63 3.05 -51.33
CA TYR A 93 7.09 3.11 -51.23
C TYR A 93 7.73 3.12 -52.62
N ASP A 94 7.32 2.18 -53.48
CA ASP A 94 7.87 2.08 -54.84
C ASP A 94 7.57 3.34 -55.65
N GLN A 95 6.41 3.97 -55.50
CA GLN A 95 6.08 5.27 -56.09
C GLN A 95 7.01 6.39 -55.56
N ALA A 96 7.23 6.46 -54.25
CA ALA A 96 8.09 7.47 -53.65
C ALA A 96 9.56 7.31 -54.06
N VAL A 97 10.02 6.06 -54.28
CA VAL A 97 11.35 5.78 -54.83
C VAL A 97 11.47 6.35 -56.23
N ALA A 98 10.45 6.14 -57.08
CA ALA A 98 10.46 6.69 -58.44
C ALA A 98 10.49 8.23 -58.45
N ASP A 99 9.69 8.86 -57.58
CA ASP A 99 9.66 10.32 -57.47
C ASP A 99 11.01 10.90 -56.97
N ASP A 100 11.69 10.25 -56.02
CA ASP A 100 13.03 10.65 -55.56
C ASP A 100 14.06 10.56 -56.66
N VAL A 101 14.05 9.49 -57.47
CA VAL A 101 14.95 9.32 -58.61
C VAL A 101 14.73 10.41 -59.65
N VAL A 102 13.48 10.74 -59.98
CA VAL A 102 13.16 11.80 -60.95
C VAL A 102 13.63 13.16 -60.44
N SER A 103 13.38 13.49 -59.17
CA SER A 103 13.81 14.77 -58.59
C SER A 103 15.34 14.91 -58.52
N ALA A 104 16.04 13.82 -58.19
CA ALA A 104 17.51 13.79 -58.21
C ALA A 104 18.11 14.00 -59.62
N ALA A 105 17.49 13.39 -60.63
CA ALA A 105 17.90 13.60 -62.06
C ALA A 105 17.63 15.04 -62.48
N SER A 106 16.48 15.62 -62.14
CA SER A 106 16.13 17.02 -62.40
C SER A 106 17.15 17.97 -61.76
N LEU A 107 17.43 17.78 -60.43
CA LEU A 107 18.44 18.58 -59.72
C LEU A 107 19.82 18.51 -60.44
N THR A 108 20.23 17.30 -60.82
CA THR A 108 21.50 17.11 -61.55
C THR A 108 21.54 17.90 -62.88
N SER A 109 20.44 17.93 -63.63
CA SER A 109 20.31 18.72 -64.86
C SER A 109 20.40 20.22 -64.54
N VAL A 110 19.65 20.71 -63.52
CA VAL A 110 19.66 22.13 -63.16
C VAL A 110 21.02 22.58 -62.61
N VAL A 111 21.74 21.73 -61.87
CA VAL A 111 23.11 22.02 -61.41
C VAL A 111 24.07 22.21 -62.56
N ARG A 112 23.98 21.36 -63.66
CA ARG A 112 24.80 21.52 -64.85
C ARG A 112 24.45 22.80 -65.65
N GLU A 113 23.14 23.14 -65.69
CA GLU A 113 22.70 24.38 -66.32
C GLU A 113 23.21 25.61 -65.58
N GLN A 114 23.11 25.61 -64.25
CA GLN A 114 23.66 26.67 -63.40
C GLN A 114 25.16 26.85 -63.63
N ALA A 115 25.95 25.77 -63.68
CA ALA A 115 27.39 25.85 -63.93
C ALA A 115 27.73 26.45 -65.33
N ARG A 116 26.91 26.12 -66.37
CA ARG A 116 27.04 26.77 -67.70
C ARG A 116 26.73 28.26 -67.61
N LYS A 117 25.62 28.64 -66.94
CA LYS A 117 25.22 30.05 -66.83
C LYS A 117 26.21 30.84 -65.95
N ASP A 118 26.82 30.25 -64.94
CA ASP A 118 27.89 30.88 -64.14
C ASP A 118 29.07 31.25 -65.02
N SER A 119 29.49 30.35 -65.92
CA SER A 119 30.58 30.60 -66.84
C SER A 119 30.25 31.69 -67.91
N LEU A 120 29.02 31.72 -68.43
CA LEU A 120 28.54 32.74 -69.34
C LEU A 120 28.41 34.13 -68.70
N PHE A 121 27.97 34.16 -67.45
CA PHE A 121 27.89 35.41 -66.67
C PHE A 121 29.27 35.98 -66.37
N ALA A 122 30.27 35.14 -66.01
CA ALA A 122 31.66 35.57 -65.85
C ALA A 122 32.27 36.14 -67.12
N GLN A 123 31.77 35.71 -68.28
CA GLN A 123 32.18 36.21 -69.61
C GLN A 123 31.32 37.40 -70.09
N HIS A 124 30.39 37.90 -69.24
CA HIS A 124 29.47 39.00 -69.56
C HIS A 124 28.50 38.72 -70.75
N VAL A 125 28.20 37.44 -71.04
CA VAL A 125 27.34 37.04 -72.17
C VAL A 125 25.85 37.07 -71.78
N ILE A 126 25.54 36.89 -70.52
CA ILE A 126 24.15 36.91 -69.96
C ILE A 126 23.97 38.03 -68.97
N THR A 127 22.71 38.44 -68.73
CA THR A 127 22.33 39.48 -67.81
C THR A 127 22.32 38.97 -66.37
N ALA A 128 22.44 39.87 -65.39
CA ALA A 128 22.29 39.52 -63.91
C ALA A 128 20.93 38.92 -63.62
N SER A 129 19.85 39.44 -64.25
CA SER A 129 18.49 38.92 -64.07
C SER A 129 18.36 37.46 -64.54
N GLU A 130 18.98 37.12 -65.65
CA GLU A 130 18.99 35.74 -66.20
C GLU A 130 19.76 34.77 -65.25
N HIS A 131 20.92 35.23 -64.77
CA HIS A 131 21.73 34.50 -63.86
C HIS A 131 20.98 34.24 -62.52
N ASP A 132 20.30 35.26 -61.93
CA ASP A 132 19.54 35.15 -60.72
C ASP A 132 18.27 34.29 -60.89
N SER A 133 17.63 34.29 -62.04
CA SER A 133 16.54 33.38 -62.37
C SER A 133 17.03 31.91 -62.34
N THR A 134 18.22 31.61 -62.84
CA THR A 134 18.77 30.24 -62.79
C THR A 134 19.12 29.82 -61.38
N LYS A 135 19.62 30.71 -60.55
CA LYS A 135 19.82 30.45 -59.10
C LYS A 135 18.52 30.12 -58.41
N SER A 136 17.44 30.85 -58.71
CA SER A 136 16.11 30.58 -58.18
C SER A 136 15.61 29.20 -58.63
N THR A 137 15.82 28.82 -59.86
CA THR A 137 15.50 27.49 -60.39
C THR A 137 16.30 26.39 -59.69
N LEU A 138 17.59 26.61 -59.41
CA LEU A 138 18.41 25.68 -58.66
C LEU A 138 17.91 25.53 -57.21
N ALA A 139 17.56 26.64 -56.55
CA ALA A 139 16.99 26.61 -55.22
C ALA A 139 15.68 25.84 -55.20
N ALA A 140 14.79 26.02 -56.16
CA ALA A 140 13.54 25.28 -56.32
C ALA A 140 13.77 23.78 -56.52
N ALA A 141 14.71 23.40 -57.42
CA ALA A 141 15.03 21.99 -57.66
C ALA A 141 15.65 21.30 -56.43
N ARG A 142 16.45 22.02 -55.62
CA ARG A 142 16.96 21.52 -54.35
C ARG A 142 15.85 21.30 -53.33
N ALA A 143 14.91 22.25 -53.21
CA ALA A 143 13.77 22.14 -52.32
C ALA A 143 12.85 20.96 -52.70
N ASP A 144 12.61 20.77 -54.02
CA ASP A 144 11.82 19.63 -54.52
C ASP A 144 12.49 18.29 -54.17
N MET A 145 13.79 18.16 -54.43
CA MET A 145 14.53 16.94 -54.05
C MET A 145 14.44 16.65 -52.54
N ILE A 146 14.58 17.65 -51.68
CA ILE A 146 14.45 17.48 -50.24
C ILE A 146 13.03 17.02 -49.88
N SER A 147 11.99 17.60 -50.48
CA SER A 147 10.59 17.21 -50.28
C SER A 147 10.31 15.77 -50.71
N LYS A 148 10.81 15.35 -51.90
CA LYS A 148 10.64 13.98 -52.40
C LYS A 148 11.39 12.97 -51.53
N ARG A 149 12.59 13.34 -51.07
CA ARG A 149 13.36 12.51 -50.12
C ARG A 149 12.63 12.29 -48.81
N ALA A 150 12.07 13.35 -48.22
CA ALA A 150 11.26 13.24 -47.01
C ALA A 150 10.01 12.36 -47.21
N SER A 151 9.37 12.44 -48.41
CA SER A 151 8.24 11.57 -48.78
C SER A 151 8.64 10.11 -48.87
N LEU A 152 9.83 9.83 -49.47
CA LEU A 152 10.40 8.47 -49.54
C LEU A 152 10.68 7.91 -48.14
N ASP A 153 11.30 8.70 -47.26
CA ASP A 153 11.59 8.27 -45.87
C ASP A 153 10.30 7.95 -45.11
N LEU A 154 9.24 8.76 -45.30
CA LEU A 154 7.92 8.49 -44.70
C LEU A 154 7.28 7.19 -45.25
N ALA A 155 7.35 6.98 -46.55
CA ALA A 155 6.82 5.77 -47.19
C ALA A 155 7.59 4.52 -46.74
N ARG A 156 8.91 4.62 -46.57
CA ARG A 156 9.77 3.57 -46.04
C ARG A 156 9.35 3.21 -44.60
N GLN A 157 9.17 4.22 -43.75
CA GLN A 157 8.74 4.01 -42.36
C GLN A 157 7.38 3.29 -42.32
N LYS A 158 6.41 3.67 -43.14
CA LYS A 158 5.11 2.99 -43.21
C LYS A 158 5.26 1.52 -43.66
N LEU A 159 6.18 1.20 -44.56
CA LEU A 159 6.46 -0.16 -44.97
C LEU A 159 7.09 -0.98 -43.86
N GLU A 160 8.02 -0.40 -43.09
CA GLU A 160 8.63 -1.02 -41.93
C GLU A 160 7.59 -1.25 -40.82
N ASP A 161 6.67 -0.31 -40.57
CA ASP A 161 5.60 -0.39 -39.60
C ASP A 161 4.59 -1.52 -39.90
N ALA A 162 4.50 -2.02 -41.11
CA ALA A 162 3.71 -3.21 -41.46
C ALA A 162 4.29 -4.51 -40.90
N THR A 163 5.55 -4.49 -40.43
CA THR A 163 6.23 -5.63 -39.80
C THR A 163 6.33 -5.41 -38.32
N VAL A 164 5.50 -6.10 -37.55
CA VAL A 164 5.46 -5.95 -36.11
C VAL A 164 6.52 -6.83 -35.44
N ARG A 165 7.43 -6.22 -34.70
CA ARG A 165 8.51 -6.90 -33.97
C ARG A 165 8.39 -6.70 -32.47
N ALA A 166 8.97 -7.64 -31.70
CA ALA A 166 9.01 -7.57 -30.24
C ALA A 166 9.89 -6.41 -29.76
N PRO A 167 9.37 -5.46 -28.95
CA PRO A 167 10.17 -4.38 -28.38
C PRO A 167 11.05 -4.85 -27.22
N ILE A 168 10.66 -5.93 -26.53
CA ILE A 168 11.38 -6.55 -25.42
C ILE A 168 11.47 -8.06 -25.63
N SER A 169 12.42 -8.71 -24.95
CA SER A 169 12.44 -10.17 -24.82
C SER A 169 11.50 -10.58 -23.70
N GLY A 170 10.77 -11.69 -23.88
CA GLY A 170 9.82 -12.17 -22.86
C GLY A 170 8.94 -13.29 -23.39
N THR A 171 7.87 -13.59 -22.69
CA THR A 171 6.87 -14.59 -23.05
C THR A 171 5.57 -13.91 -23.46
N ILE A 172 4.90 -14.46 -24.48
CA ILE A 172 3.59 -13.98 -24.91
C ILE A 172 2.54 -14.46 -23.86
N VAL A 173 1.99 -13.50 -23.12
CA VAL A 173 0.98 -13.76 -22.08
C VAL A 173 -0.41 -13.88 -22.64
N SER A 174 -0.75 -13.02 -23.61
CA SER A 174 -2.06 -13.02 -24.25
C SER A 174 -1.96 -12.67 -25.75
N ARG A 175 -2.90 -13.19 -26.56
CA ARG A 175 -3.01 -12.94 -27.99
C ARG A 175 -4.48 -12.90 -28.40
N PRO A 176 -5.16 -11.75 -28.25
CA PRO A 176 -6.59 -11.62 -28.56
C PRO A 176 -6.91 -11.67 -30.05
N ILE A 177 -5.88 -11.57 -30.94
CA ILE A 177 -6.01 -11.46 -32.40
C ILE A 177 -5.53 -12.73 -33.08
N THR A 178 -6.15 -13.09 -34.21
CA THR A 178 -5.77 -14.24 -35.03
C THR A 178 -5.32 -13.82 -36.43
N GLN A 179 -4.56 -14.70 -37.10
CA GLN A 179 -4.19 -14.51 -38.51
C GLN A 179 -5.44 -14.40 -39.38
N GLY A 180 -5.43 -13.53 -40.38
CA GLY A 180 -6.55 -13.22 -41.25
C GLY A 180 -7.49 -12.13 -40.73
N GLN A 181 -7.31 -11.66 -39.53
CA GLN A 181 -8.13 -10.59 -38.93
C GLN A 181 -7.64 -9.22 -39.43
N ILE A 182 -8.56 -8.27 -39.60
CA ILE A 182 -8.26 -6.88 -39.94
C ILE A 182 -8.09 -6.09 -38.64
N ILE A 183 -7.02 -5.32 -38.56
CA ILE A 183 -6.65 -4.48 -37.42
C ILE A 183 -6.62 -3.00 -37.80
N THR A 184 -6.83 -2.15 -36.79
CA THR A 184 -6.67 -0.70 -36.93
C THR A 184 -5.30 -0.27 -36.39
N SER A 185 -4.73 0.76 -37.06
CA SER A 185 -3.46 1.36 -36.65
C SER A 185 -3.49 1.95 -35.25
N ALA A 186 -2.40 1.83 -34.50
CA ALA A 186 -2.19 2.47 -33.20
C ALA A 186 -2.24 4.01 -33.28
N THR A 187 -2.02 4.58 -34.48
CA THR A 187 -2.09 6.03 -34.71
C THR A 187 -3.51 6.52 -35.06
N SER A 188 -4.49 5.61 -35.13
CA SER A 188 -5.90 5.97 -35.32
C SER A 188 -6.51 6.60 -34.08
N ALA A 189 -7.57 7.40 -34.26
CA ALA A 189 -8.27 8.08 -33.16
C ALA A 189 -8.74 7.14 -32.03
N ASN A 190 -8.97 5.86 -32.33
CA ASN A 190 -9.41 4.85 -31.35
C ASN A 190 -8.25 4.09 -30.66
N GLY A 191 -7.00 4.55 -30.80
CA GLY A 191 -5.84 3.99 -30.09
C GLY A 191 -5.35 2.62 -30.59
N GLY A 192 -5.87 2.12 -31.73
CA GLY A 192 -5.44 0.89 -32.39
C GLY A 192 -5.84 -0.41 -31.67
N THR A 193 -5.66 -1.51 -32.39
CA THR A 193 -5.98 -2.87 -31.90
C THR A 193 -4.75 -3.47 -31.22
N ALA A 194 -4.88 -3.95 -29.97
CA ALA A 194 -3.84 -4.72 -29.29
C ALA A 194 -3.70 -6.10 -29.96
N LEU A 195 -2.50 -6.45 -30.40
CA LEU A 195 -2.20 -7.72 -31.07
C LEU A 195 -1.91 -8.82 -30.06
N MET A 196 -1.06 -8.53 -29.10
CA MET A 196 -0.62 -9.44 -28.06
C MET A 196 0.03 -8.67 -26.91
N THR A 197 0.14 -9.33 -25.76
CA THR A 197 0.87 -8.81 -24.59
C THR A 197 2.11 -9.65 -24.38
N VAL A 198 3.27 -9.04 -24.27
CA VAL A 198 4.57 -9.68 -23.97
C VAL A 198 5.02 -9.22 -22.60
N ALA A 199 5.50 -10.15 -21.77
CA ALA A 199 6.05 -9.84 -20.46
C ALA A 199 7.27 -10.71 -20.16
N ASP A 200 8.21 -10.16 -19.38
CA ASP A 200 9.26 -10.94 -18.74
C ASP A 200 8.67 -11.68 -17.53
N LEU A 201 8.73 -13.00 -17.55
CA LEU A 201 8.27 -13.87 -16.48
C LEU A 201 9.40 -14.39 -15.59
N GLY A 202 10.64 -13.98 -15.80
CA GLY A 202 11.78 -14.36 -14.94
C GLY A 202 11.66 -13.78 -13.52
N ARG A 203 10.90 -12.72 -13.38
CA ARG A 203 10.43 -12.14 -12.11
C ARG A 203 8.96 -11.78 -12.25
N VAL A 204 8.20 -12.08 -11.22
CA VAL A 204 6.78 -11.74 -11.14
C VAL A 204 6.52 -10.97 -9.86
N ARG A 205 5.40 -10.30 -9.80
CA ARG A 205 4.91 -9.70 -8.56
C ARG A 205 3.57 -10.30 -8.18
N MET A 206 3.31 -10.34 -6.90
CA MET A 206 2.00 -10.66 -6.40
C MET A 206 1.34 -9.39 -5.90
N ARG A 207 0.20 -9.04 -6.46
CA ARG A 207 -0.63 -7.92 -6.03
C ARG A 207 -1.56 -8.43 -4.95
N VAL A 208 -1.31 -8.02 -3.70
CA VAL A 208 -2.12 -8.38 -2.53
C VAL A 208 -2.88 -7.18 -2.02
N THR A 209 -4.04 -7.43 -1.41
CA THR A 209 -4.86 -6.40 -0.78
C THR A 209 -4.78 -6.55 0.74
N ILE A 210 -4.37 -5.49 1.42
CA ILE A 210 -4.15 -5.47 2.87
C ILE A 210 -5.12 -4.50 3.51
N ASP A 211 -5.72 -4.89 4.63
CA ASP A 211 -6.65 -4.05 5.40
C ASP A 211 -5.95 -2.80 5.96
N GLU A 212 -6.65 -1.67 5.98
CA GLU A 212 -6.17 -0.40 6.52
C GLU A 212 -5.62 -0.52 7.95
N VAL A 213 -6.24 -1.36 8.77
CA VAL A 213 -5.83 -1.57 10.18
C VAL A 213 -4.42 -2.18 10.28
N GLU A 214 -4.02 -3.01 9.31
CA GLU A 214 -2.72 -3.69 9.30
C GLU A 214 -1.62 -2.88 8.62
N MET A 215 -1.99 -1.84 7.86
CA MET A 215 -1.03 -1.01 7.12
C MET A 215 0.01 -0.31 7.99
N GLY A 216 -0.35 -0.01 9.26
CA GLY A 216 0.59 0.58 10.23
C GLY A 216 1.81 -0.29 10.53
N ASN A 217 1.68 -1.60 10.33
CA ASN A 217 2.71 -2.61 10.66
C ASN A 217 3.59 -2.99 9.48
N ILE A 218 3.30 -2.49 8.26
CA ILE A 218 3.95 -2.95 7.02
C ILE A 218 4.83 -1.86 6.44
N ARG A 219 6.02 -2.26 5.95
CA ARG A 219 6.98 -1.36 5.32
C ARG A 219 7.55 -1.96 4.04
N VAL A 220 7.88 -1.09 3.10
CA VAL A 220 8.63 -1.47 1.89
C VAL A 220 9.98 -2.07 2.28
N GLY A 221 10.35 -3.16 1.63
CA GLY A 221 11.59 -3.90 1.90
C GLY A 221 11.46 -5.08 2.86
N GLU A 222 10.30 -5.27 3.50
CA GLU A 222 10.08 -6.43 4.37
C GLU A 222 9.96 -7.72 3.57
N ARG A 223 10.40 -8.81 4.20
CA ARG A 223 10.32 -10.15 3.62
C ARG A 223 8.89 -10.67 3.69
N ALA A 224 8.52 -11.42 2.67
CA ALA A 224 7.23 -12.06 2.58
C ALA A 224 7.39 -13.50 2.10
N SER A 225 6.61 -14.39 2.65
CA SER A 225 6.49 -15.78 2.22
C SER A 225 5.22 -15.92 1.39
N VAL A 226 5.36 -16.38 0.16
CA VAL A 226 4.26 -16.50 -0.80
C VAL A 226 3.94 -17.95 -1.05
N SER A 227 2.69 -18.33 -0.89
CA SER A 227 2.15 -19.64 -1.24
C SER A 227 1.07 -19.46 -2.31
N VAL A 228 1.20 -20.13 -3.44
CA VAL A 228 0.20 -20.10 -4.51
C VAL A 228 -0.65 -21.35 -4.48
N ASP A 229 -1.93 -21.24 -4.81
CA ASP A 229 -2.88 -22.36 -4.76
C ASP A 229 -2.48 -23.55 -5.62
N ALA A 230 -1.75 -23.31 -6.72
CA ALA A 230 -1.25 -24.34 -7.60
C ALA A 230 -0.09 -25.16 -6.99
N PHE A 231 0.66 -24.59 -6.03
CA PHE A 231 1.83 -25.19 -5.41
C PHE A 231 1.83 -24.97 -3.89
N ARG A 232 0.83 -25.49 -3.20
CA ARG A 232 0.62 -25.30 -1.74
C ARG A 232 1.77 -25.83 -0.86
N GLU A 233 2.52 -26.79 -1.36
CA GLU A 233 3.66 -27.37 -0.64
C GLU A 233 4.96 -26.57 -0.83
N ARG A 234 4.95 -25.58 -1.74
CA ARG A 234 6.13 -24.72 -2.01
C ARG A 234 5.86 -23.31 -1.54
N THR A 235 6.80 -22.79 -0.78
CA THR A 235 6.82 -21.39 -0.38
C THR A 235 7.84 -20.65 -1.22
N PHE A 236 7.45 -19.55 -1.81
CA PHE A 236 8.33 -18.67 -2.57
C PHE A 236 8.69 -17.47 -1.70
N GLU A 237 9.95 -17.11 -1.68
CA GLU A 237 10.41 -15.93 -0.99
C GLU A 237 10.15 -14.69 -1.85
N GLY A 238 9.58 -13.68 -1.23
CA GLY A 238 9.31 -12.38 -1.84
C GLY A 238 9.74 -11.23 -0.93
N VAL A 239 9.73 -10.04 -1.51
CA VAL A 239 10.00 -8.79 -0.79
C VAL A 239 8.96 -7.75 -1.20
N ILE A 240 8.47 -6.97 -0.24
CA ILE A 240 7.57 -5.86 -0.52
C ILE A 240 8.33 -4.81 -1.34
N GLU A 241 7.94 -4.67 -2.59
CA GLU A 241 8.54 -3.71 -3.53
C GLU A 241 7.90 -2.34 -3.41
N LYS A 242 6.58 -2.31 -3.32
CA LYS A 242 5.81 -1.07 -3.34
C LYS A 242 4.49 -1.22 -2.60
N ILE A 243 4.07 -0.16 -1.95
CA ILE A 243 2.73 0.03 -1.40
C ILE A 243 2.04 1.11 -2.24
N GLU A 244 0.87 0.80 -2.81
CA GLU A 244 0.10 1.78 -3.56
C GLU A 244 -0.61 2.74 -2.60
N PRO A 245 -0.45 4.07 -2.76
CA PRO A 245 -1.03 5.04 -1.84
C PRO A 245 -2.54 5.20 -2.02
N GLN A 246 -3.09 4.71 -3.13
CA GLN A 246 -4.53 4.78 -3.41
C GLN A 246 -5.22 3.54 -2.86
N ALA A 247 -6.09 3.76 -1.89
CA ALA A 247 -6.94 2.72 -1.33
C ALA A 247 -8.02 2.28 -2.33
N VAL A 248 -8.41 1.01 -2.22
CA VAL A 248 -9.53 0.42 -2.93
C VAL A 248 -10.59 0.03 -1.90
N VAL A 249 -11.81 0.55 -2.06
CA VAL A 249 -12.92 0.21 -1.17
C VAL A 249 -13.74 -0.91 -1.82
N THR A 250 -13.82 -2.04 -1.15
CA THR A 250 -14.61 -3.19 -1.60
C THR A 250 -15.58 -3.56 -0.49
N GLN A 251 -16.89 -3.58 -0.80
CA GLN A 251 -17.95 -3.91 0.16
C GLN A 251 -17.92 -3.11 1.48
N GLY A 252 -17.45 -1.84 1.43
CA GLY A 252 -17.38 -0.98 2.60
C GLY A 252 -16.11 -1.14 3.46
N VAL A 253 -15.19 -2.03 3.06
CA VAL A 253 -13.88 -2.20 3.71
C VAL A 253 -12.80 -1.54 2.84
N THR A 254 -11.90 -0.83 3.48
CA THR A 254 -10.78 -0.13 2.84
C THR A 254 -9.55 -1.02 2.78
N PHE A 255 -9.05 -1.27 1.58
CA PHE A 255 -7.85 -2.06 1.34
C PHE A 255 -6.78 -1.23 0.63
N PHE A 256 -5.52 -1.51 0.92
CA PHE A 256 -4.37 -0.96 0.20
C PHE A 256 -3.69 -2.06 -0.62
N PRO A 257 -3.52 -1.84 -1.93
CA PRO A 257 -2.75 -2.77 -2.75
C PRO A 257 -1.27 -2.71 -2.41
N VAL A 258 -0.67 -3.87 -2.17
CA VAL A 258 0.77 -4.04 -1.91
C VAL A 258 1.35 -4.98 -2.96
N MET A 259 2.49 -4.59 -3.52
CA MET A 259 3.20 -5.35 -4.53
C MET A 259 4.36 -6.10 -3.89
N VAL A 260 4.32 -7.41 -3.97
CA VAL A 260 5.39 -8.31 -3.50
C VAL A 260 6.13 -8.87 -4.71
N SER A 261 7.40 -8.54 -4.84
CA SER A 261 8.27 -9.05 -5.92
C SER A 261 8.79 -10.43 -5.58
N ILE A 262 8.70 -11.37 -6.53
CA ILE A 262 9.05 -12.78 -6.37
C ILE A 262 9.94 -13.19 -7.54
N GLY A 263 11.03 -13.88 -7.23
CA GLY A 263 11.88 -14.51 -8.25
C GLY A 263 11.21 -15.75 -8.84
N ASN A 264 11.13 -15.84 -10.16
CA ASN A 264 10.49 -16.96 -10.87
C ASN A 264 11.48 -17.68 -11.79
N LYS A 265 12.63 -18.07 -11.25
CA LYS A 265 13.70 -18.73 -12.03
C LYS A 265 13.25 -20.06 -12.66
N ASP A 266 12.39 -20.78 -11.97
CA ASP A 266 11.88 -22.08 -12.41
C ASP A 266 10.71 -21.95 -13.41
N GLY A 267 10.20 -20.74 -13.65
CA GLY A 267 9.05 -20.48 -14.54
C GLY A 267 7.73 -21.06 -14.06
N LEU A 268 7.61 -21.40 -12.76
CA LEU A 268 6.43 -22.05 -12.19
C LEU A 268 5.28 -21.06 -11.92
N LEU A 269 5.62 -19.82 -11.61
CA LEU A 269 4.63 -18.77 -11.33
C LEU A 269 4.15 -18.17 -12.63
N MET A 270 2.85 -18.28 -12.89
CA MET A 270 2.21 -17.75 -14.09
C MET A 270 1.25 -16.61 -13.70
N PRO A 271 1.15 -15.55 -14.53
CA PRO A 271 0.17 -14.51 -14.34
C PRO A 271 -1.26 -15.06 -14.23
N GLY A 272 -2.03 -14.51 -13.29
CA GLY A 272 -3.39 -14.97 -12.98
C GLY A 272 -3.50 -16.05 -11.92
N MET A 273 -2.39 -16.59 -11.40
CA MET A 273 -2.44 -17.49 -10.24
C MET A 273 -2.82 -16.74 -8.98
N ASN A 274 -3.72 -17.34 -8.18
CA ASN A 274 -4.07 -16.85 -6.86
C ASN A 274 -3.20 -17.49 -5.79
N GLY A 275 -3.05 -16.78 -4.67
CA GLY A 275 -2.29 -17.29 -3.53
C GLY A 275 -2.39 -16.39 -2.32
N GLU A 276 -1.69 -16.80 -1.27
CA GLU A 276 -1.61 -16.11 0.00
C GLU A 276 -0.17 -15.63 0.24
N VAL A 277 -0.05 -14.44 0.79
CA VAL A 277 1.21 -13.84 1.21
C VAL A 277 1.21 -13.68 2.71
N THR A 278 2.23 -14.19 3.36
CA THR A 278 2.51 -13.94 4.78
C THR A 278 3.68 -12.96 4.86
N ILE A 279 3.41 -11.73 5.25
CA ILE A 279 4.40 -10.66 5.44
C ILE A 279 4.99 -10.77 6.83
N HIS A 280 6.30 -10.72 6.94
CA HIS A 280 7.06 -10.74 8.20
C HIS A 280 7.26 -9.29 8.69
N ALA A 281 6.22 -8.74 9.33
CA ALA A 281 6.18 -7.33 9.71
C ALA A 281 7.13 -7.00 10.88
N ALA A 282 7.25 -7.89 11.86
CA ALA A 282 8.23 -7.74 12.94
C ALA A 282 8.61 -9.10 13.52
N ASP A 283 9.90 -9.28 13.79
CA ASP A 283 10.44 -10.41 14.53
C ASP A 283 11.20 -9.86 15.75
N LEU A 284 10.49 -9.77 16.89
CA LEU A 284 11.04 -9.29 18.15
C LEU A 284 11.54 -10.48 18.96
N THR A 285 12.79 -10.41 19.41
CA THR A 285 13.41 -11.46 20.20
C THR A 285 13.67 -11.00 21.63
N ASN A 286 13.41 -11.88 22.61
CA ASN A 286 13.68 -11.64 24.02
C ASN A 286 12.98 -10.40 24.60
N VAL A 287 11.76 -10.10 24.15
CA VAL A 287 10.93 -9.00 24.66
C VAL A 287 10.02 -9.46 25.79
N VAL A 288 9.67 -8.53 26.69
CA VAL A 288 8.68 -8.80 27.74
C VAL A 288 7.31 -8.95 27.09
N GLN A 289 6.68 -10.10 27.29
CA GLN A 289 5.40 -10.43 26.65
C GLN A 289 4.31 -10.67 27.69
N ILE A 290 3.11 -10.22 27.34
CA ILE A 290 1.90 -10.41 28.13
C ILE A 290 0.80 -11.05 27.29
N PRO A 291 0.05 -12.02 27.82
CA PRO A 291 -1.12 -12.55 27.11
C PRO A 291 -2.15 -11.44 26.84
N ILE A 292 -2.70 -11.43 25.61
CA ILE A 292 -3.73 -10.44 25.21
C ILE A 292 -4.95 -10.52 26.13
N ASP A 293 -5.29 -11.71 26.64
CA ASP A 293 -6.40 -11.93 27.55
C ASP A 293 -6.25 -11.21 28.91
N ALA A 294 -5.04 -10.80 29.28
CA ALA A 294 -4.78 -10.02 30.48
C ALA A 294 -4.93 -8.50 30.26
N ILE A 295 -4.90 -8.03 29.02
CA ILE A 295 -4.97 -6.62 28.67
C ILE A 295 -6.42 -6.21 28.49
N ARG A 296 -6.82 -5.06 29.08
CA ARG A 296 -8.14 -4.46 28.89
C ARG A 296 -8.02 -2.98 28.58
N THR A 297 -9.06 -2.46 27.95
CA THR A 297 -9.22 -1.04 27.67
C THR A 297 -10.05 -0.36 28.74
N THR A 298 -9.90 0.94 28.88
CA THR A 298 -10.69 1.72 29.83
C THR A 298 -12.20 1.65 29.62
N SER A 299 -12.67 1.27 28.43
CA SER A 299 -14.08 1.00 28.15
C SER A 299 -14.62 -0.27 28.84
N GLU A 300 -13.74 -1.18 29.25
CA GLU A 300 -14.09 -2.46 29.89
C GLU A 300 -13.88 -2.46 31.41
N LEU A 301 -13.82 -1.29 32.05
CA LEU A 301 -13.65 -1.15 33.51
C LEU A 301 -14.85 -1.67 34.34
N ALA A 302 -16.06 -1.61 33.82
CA ALA A 302 -17.24 -2.00 34.54
C ALA A 302 -17.30 -3.47 35.00
N PRO A 303 -16.87 -4.48 34.22
CA PRO A 303 -16.74 -5.86 34.69
C PRO A 303 -15.70 -6.01 35.79
N VAL A 304 -14.54 -5.35 35.65
CA VAL A 304 -13.45 -5.39 36.65
C VAL A 304 -13.86 -4.71 37.96
N ALA A 305 -14.49 -3.54 37.89
CA ALA A 305 -15.04 -2.83 39.02
C ALA A 305 -16.00 -3.72 39.84
N ARG A 306 -16.90 -4.44 39.16
CA ARG A 306 -17.84 -5.39 39.81
C ARG A 306 -17.13 -6.56 40.49
N MET A 307 -16.06 -7.07 39.86
CA MET A 307 -15.29 -8.20 40.40
C MET A 307 -14.57 -7.83 41.70
N PHE A 308 -13.97 -6.64 41.76
CA PHE A 308 -13.24 -6.15 42.93
C PHE A 308 -14.11 -5.36 43.92
N ALA A 309 -15.42 -5.25 43.69
CA ALA A 309 -16.38 -4.47 44.47
C ALA A 309 -15.95 -3.00 44.69
N VAL A 310 -15.35 -2.38 43.68
CA VAL A 310 -14.89 -0.99 43.64
C VAL A 310 -15.77 -0.18 42.69
N SER A 311 -15.95 1.12 42.94
CA SER A 311 -16.69 1.98 42.00
C SER A 311 -15.87 2.25 40.76
N VAL A 312 -16.53 2.31 39.61
CA VAL A 312 -15.89 2.64 38.32
C VAL A 312 -15.22 4.01 38.40
N ASP A 313 -15.85 4.99 39.06
CA ASP A 313 -15.32 6.35 39.19
C ASP A 313 -14.00 6.41 39.97
N SER A 314 -13.85 5.56 41.02
CA SER A 314 -12.59 5.47 41.77
C SER A 314 -11.48 4.87 40.91
N LEU A 315 -11.77 3.88 40.05
CA LEU A 315 -10.81 3.31 39.10
C LEU A 315 -10.40 4.32 38.05
N ILE A 316 -11.35 5.07 37.49
CA ILE A 316 -11.06 6.13 36.52
C ILE A 316 -10.20 7.24 37.14
N SER A 317 -10.50 7.63 38.40
CA SER A 317 -9.73 8.66 39.08
C SER A 317 -8.29 8.23 39.38
N GLN A 318 -8.06 6.95 39.65
CA GLN A 318 -6.74 6.36 39.81
C GLN A 318 -5.97 6.35 38.48
N LEU A 319 -6.57 5.82 37.42
CA LEU A 319 -5.96 5.79 36.11
C LEU A 319 -5.66 7.19 35.54
N ARG A 320 -6.47 8.20 35.86
CA ARG A 320 -6.20 9.60 35.47
C ARG A 320 -5.01 10.23 36.18
N LYS A 321 -4.71 9.80 37.42
CA LYS A 321 -3.51 10.28 38.14
C LYS A 321 -2.22 9.74 37.52
N ASP A 322 -2.27 8.54 36.94
CA ASP A 322 -1.12 7.91 36.27
C ASP A 322 -0.96 8.39 34.81
N LEU A 323 -1.98 9.02 34.21
CA LEU A 323 -1.90 9.72 32.95
C LEU A 323 -1.34 11.13 33.20
N VAL A 324 -0.02 11.26 33.33
CA VAL A 324 0.67 12.54 33.23
C VAL A 324 0.46 13.05 31.81
N PRO A 325 -0.04 14.29 31.60
CA PRO A 325 -0.14 14.85 30.27
C PRO A 325 1.26 15.07 29.72
N THR A 326 1.74 14.18 28.88
CA THR A 326 2.93 14.43 28.06
C THR A 326 2.47 15.28 26.89
N ASP A 327 2.89 16.55 26.88
CA ASP A 327 2.79 17.52 25.80
C ASP A 327 1.74 17.28 24.68
N GLY A 328 0.65 18.02 24.75
CA GLY A 328 -0.04 18.63 23.60
C GLY A 328 -0.72 17.74 22.58
N GLY A 329 -0.86 16.44 22.77
CA GLY A 329 -1.53 15.57 21.83
C GLY A 329 -2.61 14.71 22.49
N THR A 330 -3.88 15.04 22.28
CA THR A 330 -5.02 14.14 22.50
C THR A 330 -4.91 12.98 21.51
N THR A 331 -4.04 12.02 21.80
CA THR A 331 -4.06 10.74 21.10
C THR A 331 -5.23 9.94 21.66
N GLY A 332 -6.28 9.78 20.89
CA GLY A 332 -7.48 9.01 21.22
C GLY A 332 -7.27 7.49 21.29
N ILE A 333 -6.08 7.03 21.68
CA ILE A 333 -5.80 5.62 21.93
C ILE A 333 -6.34 5.33 23.34
N PRO A 334 -7.32 4.43 23.50
CA PRO A 334 -7.84 4.07 24.81
C PRO A 334 -6.69 3.49 25.65
N ALA A 335 -6.47 4.07 26.83
CA ALA A 335 -5.46 3.58 27.75
C ALA A 335 -5.70 2.09 28.04
N ARG A 336 -4.64 1.28 27.94
CA ARG A 336 -4.68 -0.15 28.24
C ARG A 336 -4.20 -0.38 29.66
N TYR A 337 -4.84 -1.29 30.37
CA TYR A 337 -4.45 -1.64 31.72
C TYR A 337 -4.45 -3.15 31.94
N VAL A 338 -3.75 -3.56 32.99
CA VAL A 338 -3.69 -4.93 33.46
C VAL A 338 -3.91 -4.95 34.96
N VAL A 339 -4.34 -6.08 35.50
CA VAL A 339 -4.44 -6.31 36.94
C VAL A 339 -3.30 -7.25 37.34
N VAL A 340 -2.42 -6.76 38.21
CA VAL A 340 -1.25 -7.49 38.73
C VAL A 340 -1.60 -8.05 40.10
N ALA A 341 -1.36 -9.34 40.34
CA ALA A 341 -1.47 -9.96 41.64
C ALA A 341 -0.17 -9.73 42.43
N LEU A 342 -0.31 -9.18 43.63
CA LEU A 342 0.82 -8.92 44.54
C LEU A 342 1.08 -10.12 45.45
N PRO A 343 2.30 -10.28 46.02
CA PRO A 343 2.65 -11.39 46.89
C PRO A 343 1.85 -11.45 48.20
N ASP A 344 1.25 -10.34 48.63
CA ASP A 344 0.38 -10.21 49.78
C ASP A 344 -1.06 -10.69 49.54
N GLY A 345 -1.37 -11.21 48.36
CA GLY A 345 -2.70 -11.65 47.95
C GLY A 345 -3.64 -10.51 47.54
N SER A 346 -3.14 -9.28 47.45
CA SER A 346 -3.88 -8.14 46.91
C SER A 346 -3.63 -7.99 45.39
N TYR A 347 -4.44 -7.13 44.75
CA TYR A 347 -4.37 -6.87 43.34
C TYR A 347 -4.14 -5.37 43.12
N GLU A 348 -3.35 -5.04 42.09
CA GLU A 348 -3.07 -3.68 41.71
C GLU A 348 -3.38 -3.49 40.21
N MET A 349 -4.06 -2.41 39.87
CA MET A 349 -4.29 -2.05 38.48
C MET A 349 -3.17 -1.14 38.01
N ARG A 350 -2.50 -1.52 36.90
CA ARG A 350 -1.42 -0.74 36.27
C ARG A 350 -1.74 -0.44 34.83
N LEU A 351 -1.45 0.80 34.42
CA LEU A 351 -1.46 1.16 33.03
C LEU A 351 -0.28 0.49 32.32
N VAL A 352 -0.53 -0.02 31.12
CA VAL A 352 0.50 -0.65 30.30
C VAL A 352 0.59 0.02 28.95
N LYS A 353 1.82 0.25 28.52
CA LYS A 353 2.14 0.66 27.17
C LYS A 353 2.56 -0.57 26.39
N THR A 354 1.78 -0.94 25.39
CA THR A 354 2.03 -2.12 24.55
C THR A 354 2.66 -1.71 23.24
N GLY A 355 3.59 -2.51 22.76
CA GLY A 355 4.16 -2.49 21.43
C GLY A 355 3.40 -3.39 20.45
N PRO A 356 4.08 -3.94 19.44
CA PRO A 356 3.53 -4.90 18.50
C PRO A 356 2.93 -6.12 19.20
N THR A 357 1.88 -6.68 18.59
CA THR A 357 1.14 -7.83 19.13
C THR A 357 1.04 -8.93 18.08
N ASP A 358 1.07 -10.17 18.51
CA ASP A 358 0.59 -11.30 17.72
C ASP A 358 -0.82 -11.71 18.21
N LEU A 359 -1.32 -12.85 17.72
CA LEU A 359 -2.66 -13.34 18.09
C LEU A 359 -2.79 -13.79 19.55
N ARG A 360 -1.70 -13.93 20.31
CA ARG A 360 -1.66 -14.51 21.65
C ARG A 360 -1.06 -13.59 22.70
N VAL A 361 0.00 -12.87 22.33
CA VAL A 361 0.79 -12.05 23.25
C VAL A 361 1.05 -10.67 22.66
N ALA A 362 1.24 -9.70 23.52
CA ALA A 362 1.65 -8.35 23.18
C ALA A 362 3.00 -8.04 23.83
N GLU A 363 3.84 -7.29 23.13
CA GLU A 363 5.03 -6.70 23.73
C GLU A 363 4.61 -5.67 24.79
N VAL A 364 5.32 -5.64 25.91
CA VAL A 364 5.17 -4.62 26.93
C VAL A 364 6.38 -3.70 26.90
N LEU A 365 6.11 -2.43 26.60
CA LEU A 365 7.13 -1.37 26.61
C LEU A 365 7.29 -0.74 27.99
N ASP A 366 6.17 -0.64 28.76
CA ASP A 366 6.16 -0.02 30.09
C ASP A 366 4.94 -0.48 30.91
N GLY A 367 5.03 -0.38 32.24
CA GLY A 367 3.93 -0.64 33.21
C GLY A 367 4.06 -1.92 34.01
N VAL A 368 4.71 -2.97 33.50
CA VAL A 368 4.92 -4.24 34.23
C VAL A 368 6.32 -4.80 33.95
N LYS A 369 6.77 -5.70 34.81
CA LYS A 369 8.11 -6.30 34.77
C LYS A 369 8.03 -7.81 34.61
N GLU A 370 9.12 -8.39 34.12
CA GLU A 370 9.30 -9.83 34.13
C GLU A 370 9.13 -10.41 35.55
N GLY A 371 8.35 -11.47 35.64
CA GLY A 371 8.00 -12.13 36.91
C GLY A 371 6.73 -11.61 37.57
N ASP A 372 6.18 -10.49 37.20
CA ASP A 372 4.88 -10.01 37.69
C ASP A 372 3.78 -11.03 37.31
N GLN A 373 2.86 -11.28 38.25
CA GLN A 373 1.71 -12.17 38.04
C GLN A 373 0.52 -11.35 37.55
N VAL A 374 0.06 -11.56 36.30
CA VAL A 374 -1.09 -10.85 35.75
C VAL A 374 -2.32 -11.72 35.71
N VAL A 375 -3.47 -11.11 36.00
CA VAL A 375 -4.76 -11.77 36.01
C VAL A 375 -5.30 -11.94 34.58
N LEU A 376 -5.71 -13.16 34.23
CA LEU A 376 -6.39 -13.45 32.98
C LEU A 376 -7.87 -13.06 33.12
N LEU A 377 -8.18 -11.82 32.75
CA LEU A 377 -9.54 -11.26 32.89
C LEU A 377 -10.54 -11.92 31.92
N GLY A 378 -10.10 -12.49 30.81
CA GLY A 378 -10.96 -13.23 29.88
C GLY A 378 -11.54 -14.52 30.45
N ALA A 379 -10.80 -15.21 31.32
CA ALA A 379 -11.24 -16.47 31.90
C ALA A 379 -12.27 -16.31 33.04
N ILE A 380 -12.46 -15.08 33.56
CA ILE A 380 -13.24 -14.82 34.78
C ILE A 380 -14.70 -14.41 34.48
N MET A 381 -15.03 -14.12 33.25
CA MET A 381 -16.39 -13.64 32.88
C MET A 381 -17.52 -14.66 33.14
N THR A 382 -17.19 -15.90 33.58
CA THR A 382 -18.16 -16.98 33.85
C THR A 382 -18.44 -17.26 35.34
N GLY A 383 -17.70 -16.67 36.28
CA GLY A 383 -17.90 -16.93 37.73
C GLY A 383 -17.65 -15.70 38.59
N ARG A 384 -18.63 -15.35 39.44
CA ARG A 384 -18.47 -14.31 40.48
C ARG A 384 -17.77 -14.91 41.71
N PRO A 385 -16.59 -14.39 42.14
CA PRO A 385 -15.95 -14.88 43.36
C PRO A 385 -16.85 -14.65 44.58
N ALA A 386 -16.90 -15.61 45.46
CA ALA A 386 -17.74 -15.56 46.68
C ALA A 386 -17.32 -14.47 47.66
N VAL A 387 -16.06 -14.04 47.62
CA VAL A 387 -15.50 -12.91 48.38
C VAL A 387 -14.75 -12.01 47.39
N PRO A 388 -15.05 -10.70 47.33
CA PRO A 388 -14.33 -9.81 46.45
C PRO A 388 -12.86 -9.71 46.88
N PRO A 389 -11.90 -9.89 45.95
CA PRO A 389 -10.49 -9.73 46.23
C PRO A 389 -10.18 -8.26 46.56
N LYS A 390 -9.20 -8.02 47.43
CA LYS A 390 -8.78 -6.65 47.79
C LYS A 390 -7.98 -6.01 46.68
N LEU A 391 -8.53 -4.98 46.07
CA LEU A 391 -7.79 -4.14 45.12
C LEU A 391 -7.13 -2.99 45.92
N GLN A 392 -5.82 -2.84 45.82
CA GLN A 392 -5.10 -1.70 46.41
C GLN A 392 -5.28 -0.47 45.52
N VAL A 393 -6.03 0.51 46.02
CA VAL A 393 -6.34 1.76 45.34
C VAL A 393 -5.31 2.87 45.67
N GLU A 394 -4.42 2.64 46.69
CA GLU A 394 -3.60 3.72 47.26
C GLU A 394 -2.07 3.52 47.26
N ALA A 395 -1.50 2.44 46.73
CA ALA A 395 -0.09 2.09 47.00
C ALA A 395 0.97 2.76 46.05
N SER A 396 0.60 3.44 44.99
CA SER A 396 1.57 4.02 44.05
C SER A 396 2.18 5.39 44.43
N LEU A 397 1.69 6.02 45.51
CA LEU A 397 2.09 7.39 45.90
C LEU A 397 3.35 7.49 46.80
N ARG A 398 4.00 6.38 47.20
CA ARG A 398 5.13 6.45 48.16
C ARG A 398 6.53 6.18 47.66
N ARG A 399 6.75 6.02 46.36
CA ARG A 399 8.10 5.82 45.79
C ARG A 399 8.48 6.92 44.80
N GLY A 400 8.77 8.14 45.31
CA GLY A 400 9.32 9.16 44.44
C GLY A 400 9.16 10.60 44.85
N ALA A 401 9.03 10.89 46.15
CA ALA A 401 9.07 12.28 46.62
C ALA A 401 10.21 12.48 47.60
N THR A 402 11.33 12.99 47.07
CA THR A 402 12.33 13.73 47.87
C THR A 402 11.71 15.08 48.26
N PRO A 403 11.78 15.54 49.50
CA PRO A 403 11.13 16.80 49.93
C PRO A 403 11.88 17.99 49.35
N ALA A 404 11.24 18.75 48.48
CA ALA A 404 11.69 20.07 48.08
C ALA A 404 11.17 21.12 49.07
N GLN A 405 12.11 21.98 49.45
CA GLN A 405 12.02 23.05 50.42
C GLN A 405 10.89 24.04 50.17
N SER A 406 10.27 24.48 51.27
CA SER A 406 9.34 25.58 51.36
C SER A 406 9.87 26.89 50.75
N VAL A 407 9.12 27.47 49.84
CA VAL A 407 9.23 28.87 49.41
C VAL A 407 7.93 29.58 49.73
N GLN A 408 8.09 30.70 50.45
CA GLN A 408 7.10 31.56 51.04
C GLN A 408 6.08 32.13 50.05
N ALA A 409 4.85 32.31 50.59
CA ALA A 409 3.76 33.01 49.96
C ALA A 409 4.08 34.49 49.66
N VAL A 410 3.69 34.94 48.50
CA VAL A 410 3.54 36.40 48.17
C VAL A 410 2.08 36.61 47.78
N GLU A 411 1.49 37.59 48.49
CA GLU A 411 0.09 38.03 48.39
C GLU A 411 -0.31 38.58 47.02
N PRO A 412 -1.59 38.56 46.68
CA PRO A 412 -2.08 39.02 45.36
C PRO A 412 -2.39 40.54 45.39
N VAL A 413 -1.93 41.23 44.35
CA VAL A 413 -2.32 42.63 44.06
C VAL A 413 -3.48 42.64 43.07
N SER A 414 -4.56 43.33 43.47
CA SER A 414 -5.80 43.54 42.68
C SER A 414 -5.65 44.59 41.58
N PRO A 415 -6.48 44.55 40.53
CA PRO A 415 -6.32 45.35 39.33
C PRO A 415 -7.06 46.70 39.40
N SER A 416 -6.42 47.72 38.83
CA SER A 416 -7.06 49.00 38.56
C SER A 416 -7.56 49.09 37.12
N ALA A 417 -8.75 49.68 37.01
CA ALA A 417 -9.48 49.93 35.78
C ALA A 417 -8.85 51.02 34.89
N GLY A 418 -8.90 50.86 33.61
CA GLY A 418 -8.60 51.87 32.60
C GLY A 418 -9.52 51.76 31.38
N ARG A 419 -10.36 52.79 31.25
CA ARG A 419 -11.37 52.97 30.21
C ARG A 419 -10.79 53.32 28.82
N GLY A 420 -11.61 53.03 27.82
CA GLY A 420 -11.75 53.77 26.56
C GLY A 420 -10.98 53.20 25.38
N THR A 421 -11.43 53.11 24.18
CA THR A 421 -12.52 53.76 23.42
C THR A 421 -12.77 52.96 22.14
N THR A 422 -14.01 52.92 21.77
CA THR A 422 -14.63 52.63 20.47
C THR A 422 -13.83 53.08 19.24
N THR A 423 -13.77 52.21 18.22
CA THR A 423 -14.12 52.65 16.84
C THR A 423 -14.38 51.43 15.93
N LYS A 424 -15.60 51.42 15.38
CA LYS A 424 -16.04 50.69 14.20
C LYS A 424 -15.89 51.68 13.03
N PRO A 425 -15.58 51.24 11.80
CA PRO A 425 -16.53 51.37 10.70
C PRO A 425 -16.53 50.15 9.76
N THR A 426 -17.69 49.69 9.38
CA THR A 426 -18.52 50.08 8.23
C THR A 426 -18.10 49.40 6.90
N THR A 427 -18.89 48.40 6.53
CA THR A 427 -19.62 48.12 5.28
C THR A 427 -18.99 48.61 3.97
N THR A 428 -18.95 47.87 2.88
CA THR A 428 -20.04 47.44 2.00
C THR A 428 -19.47 46.64 0.78
N PRO A 429 -20.30 45.92 0.00
CA PRO A 429 -19.91 44.89 -0.93
C PRO A 429 -19.98 45.33 -2.41
N ARG A 430 -19.29 44.62 -3.28
CA ARG A 430 -19.56 44.59 -4.74
C ARG A 430 -19.05 43.24 -5.24
N GLY A 431 -19.80 42.40 -5.79
CA GLY A 431 -20.78 42.55 -6.87
C GLY A 431 -20.09 42.22 -8.19
N ASN A 432 -20.36 41.03 -8.70
CA ASN A 432 -20.76 40.79 -10.06
C ASN A 432 -19.89 39.99 -11.04
N LYS A 433 -20.55 39.02 -11.58
CA LYS A 433 -20.65 38.56 -12.97
C LYS A 433 -19.81 37.36 -13.40
N ALA A 434 -20.55 36.29 -13.53
CA ALA A 434 -20.32 35.23 -14.54
C ALA A 434 -20.54 35.77 -15.96
N PRO A 435 -19.96 35.17 -16.98
CA PRO A 435 -20.64 35.06 -18.26
C PRO A 435 -20.89 33.61 -18.65
N GLN A 436 -22.03 33.48 -19.28
CA GLN A 436 -22.67 32.30 -19.85
C GLN A 436 -21.92 31.71 -21.06
N ALA A 437 -22.23 30.44 -21.26
CA ALA A 437 -22.00 29.64 -22.45
C ALA A 437 -22.55 30.24 -23.75
N GLN A 438 -21.86 29.92 -24.84
CA GLN A 438 -22.48 29.73 -26.17
C GLN A 438 -21.69 28.67 -26.93
N THR A 439 -22.38 27.59 -27.23
CA THR A 439 -22.15 26.71 -28.37
C THR A 439 -22.60 27.37 -29.66
N PRO A 440 -22.13 26.96 -30.86
CA PRO A 440 -22.55 25.68 -31.48
C PRO A 440 -21.44 24.64 -31.68
#